data_0a0cadec23306fde4ef67014a5576b78
#
_entry.id   0a0cadec23306fde4ef67014a5576b78
#
_cell.length_a   1.000
_cell.length_b   1.000
_cell.length_c   1.000
_cell.angle_alpha   90.00
_cell.angle_beta   90.00
_cell.angle_gamma   90.00
#
_symmetry.space_group_name_H-M   'P 1'
#
loop_
_entity.id
_entity.type
_entity.pdbx_description
1 polymer ?
#
loop_
_entity_poly.entity_id
_entity_poly.type
_entity_poly.pdbx_seq_one_letter_code
_entity_poly.pdbx_strand_id
1 'polypeptide(L)'
;MVINMKGDFINYCGLLGIVAFLSYTAAVVFSPLAYPGYNWMAQAVSDLSAANAPSLRLWNQLSCLYNVSTLVCAMMVCAGIQGKGSRILRLGIYLFTAMEWVSAVGFSMFPLSDSGYAGTFQDQMHIFSTIIVVLLSIISLVLIIIAGIKDKEYRLYGAFAGIALGMM
;
A
#
# COMPACT_ATOMS: atom_id res chain seq x y z
N MET A 1 -25.70 -25.04 13.51
CA MET A 1 -24.55 -24.47 12.78
C MET A 1 -24.45 -23.00 13.22
N VAL A 2 -23.63 -22.70 14.23
CA VAL A 2 -23.42 -21.32 14.70
C VAL A 2 -22.44 -20.70 13.71
N ILE A 3 -22.95 -19.82 12.84
CA ILE A 3 -22.12 -19.02 11.94
C ILE A 3 -21.25 -18.14 12.84
N ASN A 4 -19.93 -18.31 12.77
CA ASN A 4 -18.97 -17.45 13.50
C ASN A 4 -18.89 -16.09 12.80
N MET A 5 -19.93 -15.28 12.94
CA MET A 5 -20.09 -13.99 12.24
C MET A 5 -18.88 -13.07 12.35
N LYS A 6 -18.11 -13.11 13.46
CA LYS A 6 -16.89 -12.30 13.59
C LYS A 6 -15.75 -12.78 12.69
N GLY A 7 -15.53 -14.11 12.61
CA GLY A 7 -14.49 -14.67 11.75
C GLY A 7 -14.83 -14.49 10.27
N ASP A 8 -16.08 -14.71 9.90
CA ASP A 8 -16.55 -14.56 8.52
C ASP A 8 -16.45 -13.09 8.06
N PHE A 9 -16.84 -12.12 8.90
CA PHE A 9 -16.75 -10.69 8.58
C PHE A 9 -15.29 -10.24 8.33
N ILE A 10 -14.34 -10.64 9.20
CA ILE A 10 -12.91 -10.32 9.00
C ILE A 10 -12.39 -10.90 7.69
N ASN A 11 -12.78 -12.14 7.35
CA ASN A 11 -12.38 -12.78 6.10
C ASN A 11 -12.93 -12.05 4.87
N TYR A 12 -14.20 -11.61 4.91
CA TYR A 12 -14.78 -10.80 3.82
C TYR A 12 -14.10 -9.45 3.68
N CYS A 13 -13.73 -8.80 4.78
CA CYS A 13 -12.96 -7.55 4.73
C CYS A 13 -11.56 -7.74 4.12
N GLY A 14 -10.98 -8.94 4.20
CA GLY A 14 -9.74 -9.29 3.51
C GLY A 14 -9.84 -9.20 1.97
N LEU A 15 -11.05 -9.40 1.41
CA LEU A 15 -11.28 -9.24 -0.03
C LEU A 15 -11.10 -7.77 -0.50
N LEU A 16 -11.18 -6.80 0.41
CA LEU A 16 -10.89 -5.39 0.10
C LEU A 16 -9.45 -5.21 -0.37
N GLY A 17 -8.52 -6.07 0.04
CA GLY A 17 -7.16 -6.07 -0.50
C GLY A 17 -7.12 -6.31 -2.01
N ILE A 18 -8.00 -7.18 -2.53
CA ILE A 18 -8.14 -7.40 -3.98
C ILE A 18 -8.70 -6.15 -4.67
N VAL A 19 -9.70 -5.50 -4.06
CA VAL A 19 -10.28 -4.26 -4.58
C VAL A 19 -9.22 -3.16 -4.63
N ALA A 20 -8.42 -3.00 -3.56
CA ALA A 20 -7.32 -2.05 -3.50
C ALA A 20 -6.29 -2.33 -4.61
N PHE A 21 -5.85 -3.59 -4.73
CA PHE A 21 -4.89 -4.02 -5.75
C PHE A 21 -5.40 -3.72 -7.17
N LEU A 22 -6.65 -4.06 -7.48
CA LEU A 22 -7.22 -3.80 -8.80
C LEU A 22 -7.36 -2.31 -9.08
N SER A 23 -7.80 -1.51 -8.10
CA SER A 23 -7.96 -0.06 -8.23
C SER A 23 -6.60 0.61 -8.48
N TYR A 24 -5.57 0.28 -7.71
CA TYR A 24 -4.22 0.83 -7.89
C TYR A 24 -3.60 0.39 -9.21
N THR A 25 -3.69 -0.90 -9.53
CA THR A 25 -3.16 -1.44 -10.79
C THR A 25 -3.82 -0.77 -11.99
N ALA A 26 -5.14 -0.58 -11.95
CA ALA A 26 -5.85 0.15 -13.00
C ALA A 26 -5.33 1.59 -13.12
N ALA A 27 -5.10 2.29 -12.00
CA ALA A 27 -4.54 3.64 -12.02
C ALA A 27 -3.14 3.67 -12.65
N VAL A 28 -2.25 2.77 -12.27
CA VAL A 28 -0.88 2.70 -12.80
C VAL A 28 -0.85 2.37 -14.29
N VAL A 29 -1.71 1.43 -14.74
CA VAL A 29 -1.70 0.95 -16.13
C VAL A 29 -2.39 1.91 -17.08
N PHE A 30 -3.50 2.52 -16.67
CA PHE A 30 -4.33 3.32 -17.59
C PHE A 30 -4.10 4.83 -17.49
N SER A 31 -3.61 5.38 -16.36
CA SER A 31 -3.36 6.82 -16.27
C SER A 31 -2.31 7.35 -17.24
N PRO A 32 -1.27 6.59 -17.64
CA PRO A 32 -0.36 7.00 -18.70
C PRO A 32 -1.03 7.35 -20.02
N LEU A 33 -2.20 6.76 -20.33
CA LEU A 33 -2.95 7.07 -21.54
C LEU A 33 -3.43 8.54 -21.59
N ALA A 34 -3.61 9.16 -20.41
CA ALA A 34 -3.97 10.56 -20.27
C ALA A 34 -2.76 11.49 -20.04
N TYR A 35 -1.53 10.97 -20.11
CA TYR A 35 -0.30 11.73 -19.90
C TYR A 35 0.58 11.65 -21.17
N PRO A 36 0.47 12.57 -22.13
CA PRO A 36 1.29 12.55 -23.35
C PRO A 36 2.79 12.56 -23.03
N GLY A 37 3.50 11.59 -23.56
CA GLY A 37 4.96 11.47 -23.38
C GLY A 37 5.40 10.89 -22.05
N TYR A 38 4.50 10.35 -21.23
CA TYR A 38 4.89 9.63 -20.01
C TYR A 38 5.80 8.45 -20.31
N ASN A 39 6.94 8.40 -19.65
CA ASN A 39 7.92 7.32 -19.78
C ASN A 39 8.03 6.56 -18.47
N TRP A 40 7.36 5.43 -18.38
CA TRP A 40 7.30 4.58 -17.18
C TRP A 40 8.66 4.01 -16.73
N MET A 41 9.69 4.03 -17.59
CA MET A 41 11.06 3.63 -17.24
C MET A 41 11.86 4.75 -16.59
N ALA A 42 11.49 6.01 -16.80
CA ALA A 42 12.25 7.18 -16.37
C ALA A 42 11.48 8.10 -15.41
N GLN A 43 10.16 7.93 -15.32
CA GLN A 43 9.30 8.76 -14.48
C GLN A 43 8.67 7.96 -13.36
N ALA A 44 8.50 8.60 -12.20
CA ALA A 44 7.84 7.99 -11.05
C ALA A 44 6.33 7.84 -11.26
N VAL A 45 5.72 6.85 -10.63
CA VAL A 45 4.25 6.68 -10.62
C VAL A 45 3.55 7.91 -10.02
N SER A 46 4.19 8.57 -9.03
CA SER A 46 3.67 9.81 -8.43
C SER A 46 3.54 10.98 -9.42
N ASP A 47 4.29 10.98 -10.51
CA ASP A 47 4.14 11.99 -11.58
C ASP A 47 2.75 11.92 -12.24
N LEU A 48 2.12 10.73 -12.27
CA LEU A 48 0.77 10.56 -12.81
C LEU A 48 -0.31 11.20 -11.93
N SER A 49 -0.01 11.41 -10.64
CA SER A 49 -0.90 11.98 -9.62
C SER A 49 -0.47 13.37 -9.16
N ALA A 50 0.56 13.98 -9.76
CA ALA A 50 0.99 15.33 -9.45
C ALA A 50 -0.14 16.34 -9.68
N ALA A 51 -0.13 17.45 -8.94
CA ALA A 51 -1.22 18.43 -8.97
C ALA A 51 -1.45 19.04 -10.37
N ASN A 52 -0.39 19.15 -11.20
CA ASN A 52 -0.46 19.64 -12.56
C ASN A 52 -0.47 18.52 -13.63
N ALA A 53 -0.48 17.24 -13.23
CA ALA A 53 -0.41 16.15 -14.19
C ALA A 53 -1.66 16.07 -15.09
N PRO A 54 -1.51 15.94 -16.41
CA PRO A 54 -2.64 15.75 -17.31
C PRO A 54 -3.48 14.52 -16.96
N SER A 55 -2.87 13.51 -16.37
CA SER A 55 -3.48 12.25 -15.93
C SER A 55 -4.19 12.33 -14.58
N LEU A 56 -4.05 13.41 -13.80
CA LEU A 56 -4.56 13.51 -12.43
C LEU A 56 -6.04 13.12 -12.30
N ARG A 57 -6.89 13.58 -13.25
CA ARG A 57 -8.32 13.25 -13.20
C ARG A 57 -8.56 11.76 -13.37
N LEU A 58 -7.91 11.14 -14.33
CA LEU A 58 -8.05 9.70 -14.59
C LEU A 58 -7.46 8.89 -13.44
N TRP A 59 -6.29 9.30 -12.94
CA TRP A 59 -5.69 8.70 -11.74
C TRP A 59 -6.65 8.68 -10.56
N ASN A 60 -7.24 9.83 -10.23
CA ASN A 60 -8.16 9.95 -9.10
C ASN A 60 -9.42 9.09 -9.26
N GLN A 61 -9.94 8.95 -10.49
CA GLN A 61 -11.07 8.07 -10.77
C GLN A 61 -10.74 6.60 -10.59
N LEU A 62 -9.59 6.15 -11.07
CA LEU A 62 -9.19 4.75 -11.02
C LEU A 62 -8.71 4.34 -9.63
N SER A 63 -8.02 5.23 -8.91
CA SER A 63 -7.49 4.97 -7.57
C SER A 63 -8.46 5.26 -6.43
N CYS A 64 -9.69 5.70 -6.70
CA CYS A 64 -10.65 6.18 -5.69
C CYS A 64 -10.98 5.14 -4.60
N LEU A 65 -10.93 3.85 -4.91
CA LEU A 65 -11.18 2.77 -3.96
C LEU A 65 -9.91 2.30 -3.23
N TYR A 66 -8.72 2.69 -3.71
CA TYR A 66 -7.45 2.18 -3.20
C TYR A 66 -7.27 2.47 -1.71
N ASN A 67 -7.19 3.74 -1.32
CA ASN A 67 -6.86 4.13 0.05
C ASN A 67 -7.83 3.55 1.08
N VAL A 68 -9.14 3.67 0.82
CA VAL A 68 -10.17 3.18 1.76
C VAL A 68 -10.11 1.66 1.89
N SER A 69 -10.04 0.95 0.77
CA SER A 69 -10.00 -0.51 0.76
C SER A 69 -8.73 -1.06 1.41
N THR A 70 -7.57 -0.45 1.14
CA THR A 70 -6.29 -0.82 1.75
C THR A 70 -6.31 -0.62 3.28
N LEU A 71 -6.73 0.56 3.74
CA LEU A 71 -6.76 0.87 5.18
C LEU A 71 -7.72 -0.06 5.93
N VAL A 72 -8.93 -0.27 5.42
CA VAL A 72 -9.90 -1.16 6.05
C VAL A 72 -9.36 -2.59 6.07
N CYS A 73 -8.80 -3.08 4.97
CA CYS A 73 -8.19 -4.41 4.91
C CYS A 73 -7.05 -4.56 5.94
N ALA A 74 -6.10 -3.61 5.98
CA ALA A 74 -4.97 -3.63 6.89
C ALA A 74 -5.41 -3.61 8.37
N MET A 75 -6.39 -2.77 8.71
CA MET A 75 -6.97 -2.73 10.07
C MET A 75 -7.67 -4.03 10.45
N MET A 76 -8.39 -4.67 9.51
CA MET A 76 -9.04 -5.95 9.77
C MET A 76 -8.02 -7.08 9.93
N VAL A 77 -6.92 -7.08 9.17
CA VAL A 77 -5.81 -8.01 9.37
C VAL A 77 -5.18 -7.81 10.75
N CYS A 78 -4.96 -6.58 11.19
CA CYS A 78 -4.48 -6.27 12.54
C CYS A 78 -5.44 -6.82 13.62
N ALA A 79 -6.74 -6.66 13.44
CA ALA A 79 -7.73 -7.20 14.38
C ALA A 79 -7.73 -8.75 14.37
N GLY A 80 -7.60 -9.36 13.20
CA GLY A 80 -7.61 -10.81 13.02
C GLY A 80 -6.38 -11.52 13.56
N ILE A 81 -5.22 -10.85 13.58
CA ILE A 81 -3.95 -11.43 14.04
C ILE A 81 -3.74 -11.29 15.56
N GLN A 82 -4.60 -10.54 16.27
CA GLN A 82 -4.48 -10.35 17.71
C GLN A 82 -4.53 -11.70 18.45
N GLY A 83 -3.54 -11.92 19.32
CA GLY A 83 -3.41 -13.16 20.06
C GLY A 83 -2.96 -14.38 19.24
N LYS A 84 -2.76 -14.25 17.93
CA LYS A 84 -2.30 -15.32 17.05
C LYS A 84 -0.87 -15.07 16.58
N GLY A 85 -0.22 -16.13 16.12
CA GLY A 85 1.13 -16.10 15.58
C GLY A 85 2.18 -15.56 16.56
N SER A 86 3.40 -15.41 16.07
CA SER A 86 4.53 -14.89 16.85
C SER A 86 4.43 -13.37 17.06
N ARG A 87 5.15 -12.87 18.08
CA ARG A 87 5.29 -11.41 18.30
C ARG A 87 5.92 -10.71 17.08
N ILE A 88 6.84 -11.39 16.40
CA ILE A 88 7.51 -10.88 15.19
C ILE A 88 6.51 -10.69 14.05
N LEU A 89 5.63 -11.67 13.83
CA LEU A 89 4.57 -11.57 12.80
C LEU A 89 3.63 -10.39 13.08
N ARG A 90 3.14 -10.30 14.32
CA ARG A 90 2.25 -9.21 14.71
C ARG A 90 2.90 -7.83 14.55
N LEU A 91 4.18 -7.69 14.97
CA LEU A 91 4.92 -6.45 14.79
C LEU A 91 5.06 -6.10 13.31
N GLY A 92 5.41 -7.07 12.45
CA GLY A 92 5.49 -6.86 11.01
C GLY A 92 4.17 -6.36 10.41
N ILE A 93 3.04 -7.00 10.78
CA ILE A 93 1.70 -6.60 10.32
C ILE A 93 1.32 -5.20 10.84
N TYR A 94 1.64 -4.87 12.09
CA TYR A 94 1.34 -3.55 12.65
C TYR A 94 2.16 -2.44 11.97
N LEU A 95 3.44 -2.71 11.68
CA LEU A 95 4.28 -1.76 10.93
C LEU A 95 3.80 -1.59 9.49
N PHE A 96 3.37 -2.67 8.85
CA PHE A 96 2.77 -2.59 7.52
C PHE A 96 1.49 -1.73 7.53
N THR A 97 0.63 -1.93 8.51
CA THR A 97 -0.57 -1.11 8.67
C THR A 97 -0.24 0.36 8.95
N ALA A 98 0.78 0.62 9.79
CA ALA A 98 1.25 1.99 10.03
C ALA A 98 1.80 2.62 8.74
N MET A 99 2.51 1.86 7.91
CA MET A 99 2.98 2.29 6.60
C MET A 99 1.81 2.70 5.68
N GLU A 100 0.75 1.89 5.63
CA GLU A 100 -0.44 2.20 4.83
C GLU A 100 -1.13 3.51 5.30
N TRP A 101 -1.17 3.75 6.61
CA TRP A 101 -1.67 5.01 7.16
C TRP A 101 -0.78 6.20 6.78
N VAL A 102 0.54 6.06 6.88
CA VAL A 102 1.49 7.11 6.47
C VAL A 102 1.35 7.39 4.98
N SER A 103 1.22 6.36 4.16
CA SER A 103 0.99 6.49 2.72
C SER A 103 -0.31 7.23 2.41
N ALA A 104 -1.44 6.78 2.95
CA ALA A 104 -2.74 7.37 2.67
C ALA A 104 -2.84 8.82 3.13
N VAL A 105 -2.36 9.14 4.33
CA VAL A 105 -2.40 10.51 4.90
C VAL A 105 -1.33 11.38 4.27
N GLY A 106 -0.08 10.89 4.21
CA GLY A 106 1.07 11.66 3.74
C GLY A 106 0.91 12.12 2.30
N PHE A 107 0.57 11.21 1.39
CA PHE A 107 0.38 11.57 -0.03
C PHE A 107 -0.90 12.38 -0.28
N SER A 108 -1.93 12.22 0.56
CA SER A 108 -3.14 13.07 0.46
C SER A 108 -2.89 14.49 0.95
N MET A 109 -2.07 14.66 2.00
CA MET A 109 -1.73 15.99 2.54
C MET A 109 -0.66 16.70 1.71
N PHE A 110 0.26 15.94 1.13
CA PHE A 110 1.41 16.43 0.38
C PHE A 110 1.48 15.76 -1.00
N PRO A 111 0.50 16.00 -1.89
CA PRO A 111 0.60 15.54 -3.28
C PRO A 111 1.81 16.22 -3.94
N LEU A 112 2.43 15.56 -4.90
CA LEU A 112 3.52 16.16 -5.69
C LEU A 112 2.97 17.40 -6.41
N SER A 113 3.68 18.54 -6.30
CA SER A 113 3.20 19.80 -6.86
C SER A 113 3.35 19.85 -8.38
N ASP A 114 4.43 19.25 -8.89
CA ASP A 114 4.73 19.19 -10.32
C ASP A 114 5.31 17.81 -10.67
N SER A 115 4.95 17.31 -11.83
CA SER A 115 5.58 16.12 -12.40
C SER A 115 7.07 16.39 -12.63
N GLY A 116 7.93 15.50 -12.12
CA GLY A 116 9.37 15.67 -12.19
C GLY A 116 9.98 16.49 -11.06
N TYR A 117 9.22 16.81 -10.01
CA TYR A 117 9.70 17.46 -8.78
C TYR A 117 10.15 18.92 -8.94
N ALA A 118 9.32 19.87 -8.55
CA ALA A 118 9.63 21.30 -8.58
C ALA A 118 10.47 21.81 -7.41
N GLY A 119 10.69 20.99 -6.37
CA GLY A 119 11.50 21.37 -5.21
C GLY A 119 10.78 22.24 -4.18
N THR A 120 9.46 22.32 -4.23
CA THR A 120 8.65 23.06 -3.27
C THR A 120 8.67 22.39 -1.89
N PHE A 121 8.24 23.09 -0.83
CA PHE A 121 8.07 22.50 0.50
C PHE A 121 7.13 21.28 0.45
N GLN A 122 6.07 21.36 -0.35
CA GLN A 122 5.12 20.28 -0.54
C GLN A 122 5.80 19.04 -1.15
N ASP A 123 6.66 19.23 -2.15
CA ASP A 123 7.42 18.12 -2.78
C ASP A 123 8.43 17.50 -1.79
N GLN A 124 9.07 18.35 -0.96
CA GLN A 124 9.97 17.85 0.10
C GLN A 124 9.21 16.97 1.09
N MET A 125 8.01 17.38 1.51
CA MET A 125 7.16 16.58 2.40
C MET A 125 6.63 15.31 1.72
N HIS A 126 6.37 15.34 0.42
CA HIS A 126 6.04 14.15 -0.38
C HIS A 126 7.19 13.14 -0.36
N ILE A 127 8.41 13.59 -0.64
CA ILE A 127 9.62 12.74 -0.59
C ILE A 127 9.87 12.21 0.82
N PHE A 128 9.72 13.04 1.85
CA PHE A 128 9.84 12.59 3.24
C PHE A 128 8.84 11.48 3.59
N SER A 129 7.58 11.65 3.18
CA SER A 129 6.55 10.60 3.32
C SER A 129 6.94 9.33 2.59
N THR A 130 7.47 9.44 1.37
CA THR A 130 7.94 8.31 0.56
C THR A 130 9.08 7.56 1.27
N ILE A 131 10.04 8.27 1.85
CA ILE A 131 11.14 7.64 2.60
C ILE A 131 10.61 6.84 3.78
N ILE A 132 9.68 7.39 4.56
CA ILE A 132 9.07 6.68 5.69
C ILE A 132 8.31 5.44 5.21
N VAL A 133 7.50 5.57 4.15
CA VAL A 133 6.75 4.46 3.57
C VAL A 133 7.70 3.34 3.12
N VAL A 134 8.76 3.66 2.40
CA VAL A 134 9.76 2.67 1.94
C VAL A 134 10.44 1.98 3.13
N LEU A 135 10.90 2.72 4.12
CA LEU A 135 11.55 2.14 5.31
C LEU A 135 10.59 1.22 6.08
N LEU A 136 9.37 1.66 6.34
CA LEU A 136 8.36 0.84 7.03
C LEU A 136 8.00 -0.41 6.21
N SER A 137 7.90 -0.30 4.88
CA SER A 137 7.66 -1.43 3.99
C SER A 137 8.75 -2.47 4.12
N ILE A 138 10.02 -2.08 3.97
CA ILE A 138 11.17 -3.00 4.06
C ILE A 138 11.18 -3.70 5.43
N ILE A 139 11.08 -2.92 6.52
CA ILE A 139 11.14 -3.48 7.88
C ILE A 139 9.98 -4.45 8.12
N SER A 140 8.75 -4.06 7.75
CA SER A 140 7.57 -4.90 7.95
C SER A 140 7.64 -6.20 7.15
N LEU A 141 8.01 -6.12 5.86
CA LEU A 141 8.13 -7.30 4.99
C LEU A 141 9.22 -8.25 5.50
N VAL A 142 10.38 -7.75 5.91
CA VAL A 142 11.45 -8.57 6.51
C VAL A 142 10.97 -9.30 7.77
N LEU A 143 10.24 -8.63 8.65
CA LEU A 143 9.69 -9.25 9.85
C LEU A 143 8.67 -10.35 9.53
N ILE A 144 7.81 -10.12 8.53
CA ILE A 144 6.82 -11.12 8.07
C ILE A 144 7.52 -12.32 7.44
N ILE A 145 8.59 -12.11 6.65
CA ILE A 145 9.41 -13.19 6.08
C ILE A 145 10.04 -14.03 7.20
N ILE A 146 10.67 -13.39 8.18
CA ILE A 146 11.29 -14.08 9.32
C ILE A 146 10.25 -14.91 10.09
N ALA A 147 9.06 -14.36 10.29
CA ALA A 147 7.97 -15.07 10.96
C ALA A 147 7.51 -16.29 10.17
N GLY A 148 7.33 -16.15 8.84
CA GLY A 148 6.92 -17.24 7.96
C GLY A 148 7.96 -18.35 7.80
N ILE A 149 9.27 -18.05 7.96
CA ILE A 149 10.33 -19.05 7.99
C ILE A 149 10.28 -19.84 9.31
N LYS A 150 10.00 -19.17 10.42
CA LYS A 150 9.99 -19.78 11.76
C LYS A 150 8.73 -20.60 12.05
N ASP A 151 7.62 -20.25 11.44
CA ASP A 151 6.32 -20.88 11.70
C ASP A 151 5.66 -21.29 10.39
N LYS A 152 5.48 -22.62 10.22
CA LYS A 152 4.91 -23.20 9.00
C LYS A 152 3.47 -22.76 8.73
N GLU A 153 2.71 -22.41 9.76
CA GLU A 153 1.33 -21.91 9.64
C GLU A 153 1.30 -20.59 8.85
N TYR A 154 2.35 -19.76 9.01
CA TYR A 154 2.43 -18.44 8.38
C TYR A 154 3.39 -18.39 7.18
N ARG A 155 3.80 -19.55 6.66
CA ARG A 155 4.75 -19.66 5.54
C ARG A 155 4.27 -18.92 4.28
N LEU A 156 2.99 -18.93 3.97
CA LEU A 156 2.43 -18.22 2.83
C LEU A 156 2.57 -16.71 2.97
N TYR A 157 2.36 -16.16 4.17
CA TYR A 157 2.58 -14.74 4.43
C TYR A 157 4.04 -14.35 4.19
N GLY A 158 4.98 -15.18 4.67
CA GLY A 158 6.41 -14.98 4.41
C GLY A 158 6.76 -15.05 2.93
N ALA A 159 6.17 -15.98 2.17
CA ALA A 159 6.41 -16.11 0.74
C ALA A 159 5.90 -14.89 -0.04
N PHE A 160 4.67 -14.43 0.22
CA PHE A 160 4.12 -13.23 -0.41
C PHE A 160 4.90 -11.97 -0.03
N ALA A 161 5.31 -11.84 1.24
CA ALA A 161 6.16 -10.75 1.68
C ALA A 161 7.52 -10.75 0.96
N GLY A 162 8.10 -11.95 0.73
CA GLY A 162 9.34 -12.11 -0.03
C GLY A 162 9.20 -11.68 -1.50
N ILE A 163 8.10 -12.06 -2.15
CA ILE A 163 7.79 -11.62 -3.52
C ILE A 163 7.65 -10.09 -3.55
N ALA A 164 6.87 -9.52 -2.61
CA ALA A 164 6.64 -8.07 -2.55
C ALA A 164 7.97 -7.31 -2.34
N LEU A 165 8.83 -7.78 -1.43
CA LEU A 165 10.14 -7.17 -1.18
C LEU A 165 11.07 -7.27 -2.40
N GLY A 166 11.00 -8.37 -3.15
CA GLY A 166 11.80 -8.55 -4.36
C GLY A 166 11.33 -7.73 -5.57
N MET A 167 10.11 -7.21 -5.51
CA MET A 167 9.53 -6.33 -6.55
C MET A 167 9.69 -4.85 -6.24
N MET A 168 10.16 -4.48 -5.06
CA MET A 168 10.45 -3.08 -4.66
C MET A 168 11.77 -2.61 -5.24
#